data_0af7d4639c468703fb246ce477e3cd76
#
_entry.id   0af7d4639c468703fb246ce477e3cd76
#
_cell.length_a   1.000
_cell.length_b   1.000
_cell.length_c   1.000
_cell.angle_alpha   90.00
_cell.angle_beta   90.00
_cell.angle_gamma   90.00
#
_symmetry.space_group_name_H-M   'P 1'
#
loop_
_entity.id
_entity.type
_entity.pdbx_description
1 polymer ?
#
loop_
_entity_poly.entity_id
_entity_poly.type
_entity_poly.pdbx_seq_one_letter_code
_entity_poly.pdbx_strand_id
1 'polypeptide(L)'
;EAFGGHLRLIMCGGASLDPGVAEGLTNFGFSLLRGYGLTETAPLIAATPDFDKQRNKKFKSVGAVIPSGKLKIENPDENGIGEIFYKGDNVMQGYYNMPEETAEILKDGWIKTGDLGFIDKKGWLFLTGRSKNVIITKTGKNVYPEELEVLVKNTKIIKECMVYEAETGSEGDTKIAIQLIPDYDYIKETHGTGFDTEKCNALAIDAVHDINKTLPVYKQMQKIFIRTKAFKLTNTMKIKRKDKENLTIQ
;
A
#
# COMPACT_ATOMS: atom_id res chain seq x y z
N GLU A 1 11.93 8.32 27.94
CA GLU A 1 12.43 9.72 27.87
C GLU A 1 12.48 10.28 26.44
N ALA A 2 12.67 9.46 25.39
CA ALA A 2 12.79 9.91 23.99
C ALA A 2 11.62 10.79 23.50
N PHE A 3 10.43 10.64 24.06
CA PHE A 3 9.23 11.42 23.73
C PHE A 3 8.79 12.36 24.88
N GLY A 4 9.69 12.73 25.79
CA GLY A 4 9.42 13.68 26.87
C GLY A 4 8.41 13.20 27.94
N GLY A 5 8.00 11.94 27.92
CA GLY A 5 7.10 11.33 28.91
C GLY A 5 5.63 11.76 28.85
N HIS A 6 5.25 12.65 27.91
CA HIS A 6 3.90 13.21 27.82
C HIS A 6 3.16 12.87 26.51
N LEU A 7 3.82 12.20 25.56
CA LEU A 7 3.19 11.79 24.31
C LEU A 7 2.09 10.75 24.59
N ARG A 8 0.86 11.03 24.15
CA ARG A 8 -0.30 10.16 24.32
C ARG A 8 -0.94 9.78 22.99
N LEU A 9 -0.87 10.69 22.01
CA LEU A 9 -1.53 10.58 20.72
C LEU A 9 -0.51 10.66 19.61
N ILE A 10 -0.57 9.72 18.67
CA ILE A 10 0.21 9.71 17.45
C ILE A 10 -0.77 9.77 16.27
N MET A 11 -0.57 10.73 15.36
CA MET A 11 -1.35 10.85 14.13
C MET A 11 -0.49 10.40 12.96
N CYS A 12 -1.01 9.49 12.14
CA CYS A 12 -0.32 8.97 10.96
C CYS A 12 -1.21 9.08 9.72
N GLY A 13 -0.69 9.68 8.66
CA GLY A 13 -1.38 9.85 7.40
C GLY A 13 -0.41 10.06 6.24
N GLY A 14 -0.93 10.12 5.00
CA GLY A 14 -0.14 10.32 3.79
C GLY A 14 0.58 9.07 3.26
N ALA A 15 0.87 8.09 4.10
CA ALA A 15 1.43 6.80 3.72
C ALA A 15 0.77 5.65 4.51
N SER A 16 0.85 4.44 3.97
CA SER A 16 0.38 3.25 4.67
C SER A 16 1.28 2.97 5.88
N LEU A 17 0.68 2.85 7.06
CA LEU A 17 1.38 2.40 8.26
C LEU A 17 1.32 0.88 8.35
N ASP A 18 2.46 0.24 8.59
CA ASP A 18 2.52 -1.20 8.82
C ASP A 18 1.62 -1.61 9.99
N PRO A 19 0.75 -2.64 9.83
CA PRO A 19 -0.16 -3.07 10.90
C PRO A 19 0.55 -3.54 12.17
N GLY A 20 1.72 -4.18 12.06
CA GLY A 20 2.50 -4.63 13.22
C GLY A 20 3.10 -3.47 14.00
N VAL A 21 3.56 -2.41 13.29
CA VAL A 21 4.01 -1.16 13.92
C VAL A 21 2.84 -0.47 14.61
N ALA A 22 1.67 -0.42 13.98
CA ALA A 22 0.46 0.16 14.56
C ALA A 22 0.04 -0.58 15.83
N GLU A 23 0.08 -1.92 15.81
CA GLU A 23 -0.20 -2.76 16.97
C GLU A 23 0.83 -2.54 18.08
N GLY A 24 2.12 -2.52 17.75
CA GLY A 24 3.19 -2.26 18.70
C GLY A 24 3.03 -0.92 19.42
N LEU A 25 2.79 0.16 18.69
CA LEU A 25 2.54 1.47 19.27
C LEU A 25 1.32 1.48 20.21
N THR A 26 0.26 0.79 19.82
CA THR A 26 -0.95 0.67 20.66
C THR A 26 -0.68 -0.15 21.93
N ASN A 27 0.12 -1.22 21.83
CA ASN A 27 0.53 -2.04 22.97
C ASN A 27 1.43 -1.27 23.95
N PHE A 28 2.21 -0.29 23.47
CA PHE A 28 2.93 0.67 24.33
C PHE A 28 2.02 1.71 25.00
N GLY A 29 0.71 1.71 24.72
CA GLY A 29 -0.27 2.60 25.35
C GLY A 29 -0.51 3.90 24.61
N PHE A 30 0.03 4.09 23.40
CA PHE A 30 -0.27 5.27 22.58
C PHE A 30 -1.64 5.12 21.91
N SER A 31 -2.40 6.22 21.91
CA SER A 31 -3.54 6.35 21.00
C SER A 31 -3.03 6.63 19.60
N LEU A 32 -3.45 5.81 18.63
CA LEU A 32 -3.01 5.94 17.24
C LEU A 32 -4.17 6.32 16.35
N LEU A 33 -4.15 7.53 15.81
CA LEU A 33 -5.06 8.00 14.77
C LEU A 33 -4.44 7.77 13.39
N ARG A 34 -5.14 7.06 12.53
CA ARG A 34 -4.77 6.90 11.12
C ARG A 34 -5.75 7.65 10.28
N GLY A 35 -5.23 8.48 9.38
CA GLY A 35 -6.00 9.26 8.43
C GLY A 35 -5.72 8.84 7.00
N TYR A 36 -6.76 8.79 6.18
CA TYR A 36 -6.69 8.61 4.74
C TYR A 36 -7.32 9.80 4.05
N GLY A 37 -6.67 10.25 3.01
CA GLY A 37 -7.16 11.29 2.14
C GLY A 37 -6.13 11.76 1.12
N LEU A 38 -6.46 12.82 0.43
CA LEU A 38 -5.72 13.38 -0.69
C LEU A 38 -5.57 14.89 -0.48
N THR A 39 -4.60 15.49 -1.15
CA THR A 39 -4.50 16.97 -1.22
C THR A 39 -5.80 17.57 -1.73
N GLU A 40 -6.43 16.92 -2.68
CA GLU A 40 -7.68 17.27 -3.31
C GLU A 40 -8.90 17.19 -2.36
N THR A 41 -8.73 16.69 -1.14
CA THR A 41 -9.78 16.56 -0.11
C THR A 41 -9.46 17.28 1.20
N ALA A 42 -8.50 18.18 1.23
CA ALA A 42 -8.07 19.14 2.26
C ALA A 42 -7.94 18.59 3.70
N PRO A 43 -7.15 17.62 3.99
CA PRO A 43 -6.69 16.47 3.21
C PRO A 43 -7.46 15.16 3.52
N LEU A 44 -8.53 15.16 4.34
CA LEU A 44 -9.06 13.99 5.04
C LEU A 44 -10.36 13.46 4.40
N ILE A 45 -10.40 12.15 4.15
CA ILE A 45 -11.57 11.39 3.71
C ILE A 45 -12.08 10.49 4.83
N ALA A 46 -11.18 9.76 5.47
CA ALA A 46 -11.50 8.81 6.54
C ALA A 46 -10.47 8.87 7.66
N ALA A 47 -10.89 8.58 8.87
CA ALA A 47 -10.01 8.51 10.04
C ALA A 47 -10.45 7.42 11.02
N THR A 48 -9.46 6.85 11.74
CA THR A 48 -9.76 5.98 12.87
C THR A 48 -10.19 6.84 14.06
N PRO A 49 -11.31 6.54 14.73
CA PRO A 49 -11.73 7.28 15.90
C PRO A 49 -10.79 6.99 17.10
N ASP A 50 -10.50 8.05 17.86
CA ASP A 50 -9.57 8.01 18.99
C ASP A 50 -10.08 7.20 20.21
N PHE A 51 -11.40 7.11 20.39
CA PHE A 51 -11.98 6.77 21.70
C PHE A 51 -12.32 5.29 21.91
N ASP A 52 -12.01 4.42 20.97
CA ASP A 52 -12.41 3.03 21.10
C ASP A 52 -11.23 2.07 21.07
N LYS A 53 -10.71 1.73 22.26
CA LYS A 53 -9.62 0.75 22.44
C LYS A 53 -9.93 -0.61 21.78
N GLN A 54 -11.20 -1.00 21.60
CA GLN A 54 -11.58 -2.21 20.90
C GLN A 54 -11.56 -2.04 19.38
N ARG A 55 -11.79 -0.83 18.86
CA ARG A 55 -11.73 -0.52 17.44
C ARG A 55 -10.30 -0.40 16.90
N ASN A 56 -9.35 -0.05 17.75
CA ASN A 56 -7.93 0.01 17.41
C ASN A 56 -7.34 -1.34 16.94
N LYS A 57 -8.00 -2.46 17.20
CA LYS A 57 -7.58 -3.79 16.72
C LYS A 57 -7.72 -3.99 15.20
N LYS A 58 -8.34 -3.05 14.47
CA LYS A 58 -8.41 -3.09 13.01
C LYS A 58 -7.21 -2.37 12.36
N PHE A 59 -6.02 -2.78 12.69
CA PHE A 59 -4.76 -2.13 12.26
C PHE A 59 -4.56 -2.04 10.72
N LYS A 60 -5.35 -2.74 9.93
CA LYS A 60 -5.35 -2.64 8.46
C LYS A 60 -6.32 -1.58 7.91
N SER A 61 -7.28 -1.09 8.71
CA SER A 61 -8.25 -0.10 8.27
C SER A 61 -7.73 1.32 8.45
N VAL A 62 -8.16 2.23 7.61
CA VAL A 62 -7.93 3.68 7.72
C VAL A 62 -9.08 4.41 8.45
N GLY A 63 -10.03 3.65 9.00
CA GLY A 63 -11.13 4.18 9.78
C GLY A 63 -12.45 4.35 9.00
N ALA A 64 -13.34 5.16 9.53
CA ALA A 64 -14.60 5.49 8.91
C ALA A 64 -14.52 6.83 8.18
N VAL A 65 -15.41 7.06 7.21
CA VAL A 65 -15.55 8.34 6.53
C VAL A 65 -15.82 9.44 7.55
N ILE A 66 -15.26 10.62 7.33
CA ILE A 66 -15.50 11.79 8.20
C ILE A 66 -16.99 12.21 8.13
N PRO A 67 -17.55 12.81 9.21
CA PRO A 67 -18.98 13.12 9.28
C PRO A 67 -19.52 14.02 8.16
N SER A 68 -18.70 14.94 7.62
CA SER A 68 -19.04 15.86 6.54
C SER A 68 -18.98 15.23 5.15
N GLY A 69 -18.60 13.96 5.03
CA GLY A 69 -18.38 13.29 3.75
C GLY A 69 -19.27 12.09 3.50
N LYS A 70 -19.34 11.74 2.21
CA LYS A 70 -19.97 10.50 1.71
C LYS A 70 -18.94 9.73 0.91
N LEU A 71 -18.96 8.41 1.04
CA LEU A 71 -18.04 7.50 0.36
C LEU A 71 -18.84 6.42 -0.34
N LYS A 72 -18.41 6.05 -1.55
CA LYS A 72 -18.94 4.90 -2.28
C LYS A 72 -17.81 4.11 -2.92
N ILE A 73 -18.03 2.83 -3.12
CA ILE A 73 -17.15 1.95 -3.88
C ILE A 73 -17.81 1.70 -5.24
N GLU A 74 -17.13 2.09 -6.29
CA GLU A 74 -17.60 1.92 -7.68
C GLU A 74 -17.00 0.64 -8.28
N ASN A 75 -17.82 -0.08 -9.06
CA ASN A 75 -17.46 -1.30 -9.77
C ASN A 75 -16.74 -2.34 -8.88
N PRO A 76 -17.32 -2.72 -7.73
CA PRO A 76 -16.70 -3.68 -6.83
C PRO A 76 -16.57 -5.07 -7.49
N ASP A 77 -15.45 -5.73 -7.26
CA ASP A 77 -15.22 -7.13 -7.63
C ASP A 77 -15.97 -8.11 -6.70
N GLU A 78 -15.75 -9.42 -6.90
CA GLU A 78 -16.34 -10.48 -6.09
C GLU A 78 -16.03 -10.40 -4.58
N ASN A 79 -14.95 -9.67 -4.21
CA ASN A 79 -14.53 -9.42 -2.82
C ASN A 79 -15.01 -8.06 -2.29
N GLY A 80 -15.78 -7.31 -3.08
CA GLY A 80 -16.25 -5.98 -2.74
C GLY A 80 -15.20 -4.88 -2.89
N ILE A 81 -14.06 -5.17 -3.52
CA ILE A 81 -12.97 -4.22 -3.78
C ILE A 81 -13.27 -3.47 -5.07
N GLY A 82 -13.36 -2.15 -4.99
CA GLY A 82 -13.58 -1.28 -6.14
C GLY A 82 -12.94 0.08 -5.94
N GLU A 83 -13.16 0.98 -6.87
CA GLU A 83 -12.61 2.31 -6.82
C GLU A 83 -13.35 3.18 -5.82
N ILE A 84 -12.58 3.88 -5.00
CA ILE A 84 -13.10 4.74 -3.94
C ILE A 84 -13.47 6.10 -4.53
N PHE A 85 -14.73 6.48 -4.37
CA PHE A 85 -15.23 7.82 -4.67
C PHE A 85 -15.65 8.51 -3.37
N TYR A 86 -15.34 9.78 -3.28
CA TYR A 86 -15.66 10.60 -2.13
C TYR A 86 -16.38 11.88 -2.53
N LYS A 87 -17.30 12.34 -1.69
CA LYS A 87 -18.00 13.63 -1.81
C LYS A 87 -18.08 14.28 -0.44
N GLY A 88 -17.69 15.55 -0.33
CA GLY A 88 -17.73 16.31 0.91
C GLY A 88 -17.37 17.78 0.67
N ASP A 89 -17.64 18.62 1.65
CA ASP A 89 -17.39 20.07 1.55
C ASP A 89 -15.91 20.43 1.46
N ASN A 90 -15.03 19.49 1.82
CA ASN A 90 -13.58 19.59 1.76
C ASN A 90 -12.98 19.12 0.41
N VAL A 91 -13.82 18.76 -0.57
CA VAL A 91 -13.34 18.45 -1.92
C VAL A 91 -12.94 19.75 -2.62
N MET A 92 -11.78 19.73 -3.28
CA MET A 92 -11.27 20.87 -4.04
C MET A 92 -12.26 21.34 -5.13
N GLN A 93 -12.14 22.58 -5.56
CA GLN A 93 -12.91 23.11 -6.68
C GLN A 93 -12.36 22.65 -8.04
N GLY A 94 -11.09 22.31 -8.10
CA GLY A 94 -10.40 21.83 -9.30
C GLY A 94 -8.91 22.13 -9.28
N TYR A 95 -8.20 21.66 -10.28
CA TYR A 95 -6.80 21.99 -10.53
C TYR A 95 -6.68 23.36 -11.20
N TYR A 96 -5.72 24.15 -10.76
CA TYR A 96 -5.51 25.51 -11.29
C TYR A 96 -5.12 25.47 -12.78
N ASN A 97 -5.89 26.13 -13.64
CA ASN A 97 -5.72 26.17 -15.09
C ASN A 97 -5.69 24.79 -15.79
N MET A 98 -6.33 23.78 -15.19
CA MET A 98 -6.37 22.40 -15.71
C MET A 98 -7.83 21.87 -15.68
N PRO A 99 -8.72 22.40 -16.52
CA PRO A 99 -10.14 22.02 -16.51
C PRO A 99 -10.38 20.59 -16.99
N GLU A 100 -9.60 20.09 -17.94
CA GLU A 100 -9.74 18.74 -18.48
C GLU A 100 -9.37 17.71 -17.41
N GLU A 101 -8.20 17.84 -16.76
CA GLU A 101 -7.78 16.98 -15.67
C GLU A 101 -8.73 17.04 -14.47
N THR A 102 -9.31 18.22 -14.23
CA THR A 102 -10.34 18.38 -13.20
C THR A 102 -11.58 17.56 -13.54
N ALA A 103 -12.06 17.63 -14.78
CA ALA A 103 -13.26 16.92 -15.23
C ALA A 103 -13.07 15.39 -15.26
N GLU A 104 -11.83 14.90 -15.39
CA GLU A 104 -11.51 13.47 -15.32
C GLU A 104 -11.75 12.86 -13.93
N ILE A 105 -11.51 13.64 -12.87
CA ILE A 105 -11.56 13.13 -11.50
C ILE A 105 -12.72 13.69 -10.67
N LEU A 106 -13.30 14.83 -11.06
CA LEU A 106 -14.37 15.50 -10.31
C LEU A 106 -15.64 15.60 -11.15
N LYS A 107 -16.68 14.87 -10.74
CA LYS A 107 -17.99 14.88 -11.41
C LYS A 107 -19.11 14.89 -10.40
N ASP A 108 -20.05 15.82 -10.55
CA ASP A 108 -21.24 15.98 -9.68
C ASP A 108 -20.90 16.09 -8.18
N GLY A 109 -19.73 16.67 -7.88
CA GLY A 109 -19.20 16.82 -6.53
C GLY A 109 -18.58 15.54 -5.95
N TRP A 110 -18.50 14.46 -6.74
CA TRP A 110 -17.77 13.25 -6.40
C TRP A 110 -16.37 13.30 -6.96
N ILE A 111 -15.37 13.10 -6.11
CA ILE A 111 -13.97 12.95 -6.53
C ILE A 111 -13.61 11.47 -6.64
N LYS A 112 -13.02 11.12 -7.79
CA LYS A 112 -12.42 9.85 -8.07
C LYS A 112 -11.01 9.82 -7.43
N THR A 113 -10.81 9.02 -6.40
CA THR A 113 -9.55 9.05 -5.65
C THR A 113 -8.39 8.36 -6.35
N GLY A 114 -8.69 7.46 -7.29
CA GLY A 114 -7.71 6.56 -7.90
C GLY A 114 -7.19 5.48 -6.95
N ASP A 115 -7.71 5.40 -5.72
CA ASP A 115 -7.44 4.34 -4.76
C ASP A 115 -8.52 3.25 -4.82
N LEU A 116 -8.12 2.03 -4.54
CA LEU A 116 -8.99 0.86 -4.45
C LEU A 116 -9.15 0.42 -3.01
N GLY A 117 -10.33 -0.05 -2.68
CA GLY A 117 -10.62 -0.54 -1.35
C GLY A 117 -12.03 -1.07 -1.20
N PHE A 118 -12.38 -1.42 0.02
CA PHE A 118 -13.71 -1.88 0.39
C PHE A 118 -14.14 -1.31 1.74
N ILE A 119 -15.44 -1.34 1.99
CA ILE A 119 -16.03 -0.93 3.26
C ILE A 119 -16.60 -2.18 3.93
N ASP A 120 -16.20 -2.42 5.18
CA ASP A 120 -16.76 -3.55 5.93
C ASP A 120 -18.18 -3.25 6.44
N LYS A 121 -18.86 -4.29 6.97
CA LYS A 121 -20.23 -4.22 7.51
C LYS A 121 -20.40 -3.19 8.65
N LYS A 122 -19.28 -2.69 9.23
CA LYS A 122 -19.28 -1.69 10.30
C LYS A 122 -18.94 -0.28 9.79
N GLY A 123 -18.84 -0.10 8.47
CA GLY A 123 -18.54 1.19 7.84
C GLY A 123 -17.05 1.57 7.87
N TRP A 124 -16.13 0.61 8.09
CA TRP A 124 -14.70 0.86 8.09
C TRP A 124 -14.11 0.68 6.70
N LEU A 125 -13.31 1.66 6.28
CA LEU A 125 -12.61 1.66 5.00
C LEU A 125 -11.28 0.92 5.11
N PHE A 126 -11.03 0.03 4.15
CA PHE A 126 -9.78 -0.68 3.95
C PHE A 126 -9.24 -0.36 2.56
N LEU A 127 -7.98 0.08 2.51
CA LEU A 127 -7.29 0.34 1.25
C LEU A 127 -6.61 -0.95 0.77
N THR A 128 -6.70 -1.21 -0.53
CA THR A 128 -6.09 -2.39 -1.16
C THR A 128 -4.95 -2.01 -2.09
N GLY A 129 -5.06 -0.89 -2.81
CA GLY A 129 -4.04 -0.44 -3.74
C GLY A 129 -4.47 0.77 -4.57
N ARG A 130 -3.80 0.96 -5.72
CA ARG A 130 -4.10 2.01 -6.68
C ARG A 130 -4.71 1.44 -7.96
N SER A 131 -5.75 2.08 -8.50
CA SER A 131 -6.41 1.64 -9.75
C SER A 131 -5.44 1.56 -10.93
N LYS A 132 -4.47 2.49 -11.00
CA LYS A 132 -3.44 2.56 -12.05
C LYS A 132 -2.35 1.48 -11.93
N ASN A 133 -2.29 0.76 -10.81
CA ASN A 133 -1.26 -0.25 -10.54
C ASN A 133 -1.80 -1.68 -10.61
N VAL A 134 -3.12 -1.86 -10.74
CA VAL A 134 -3.74 -3.19 -10.82
C VAL A 134 -3.16 -3.97 -11.99
N ILE A 135 -2.75 -5.19 -11.73
CA ILE A 135 -2.35 -6.15 -12.75
C ILE A 135 -3.56 -7.03 -13.05
N ILE A 136 -4.01 -7.00 -14.30
CA ILE A 136 -5.13 -7.82 -14.74
C ILE A 136 -4.57 -9.10 -15.39
N THR A 137 -4.82 -10.24 -14.77
CA THR A 137 -4.37 -11.53 -15.28
C THR A 137 -5.14 -11.93 -16.54
N LYS A 138 -4.63 -12.89 -17.31
CA LYS A 138 -5.33 -13.48 -18.48
C LYS A 138 -6.74 -13.98 -18.16
N THR A 139 -6.96 -14.44 -16.95
CA THR A 139 -8.27 -14.94 -16.50
C THR A 139 -9.20 -13.84 -16.01
N GLY A 140 -8.82 -12.55 -16.19
CA GLY A 140 -9.59 -11.39 -15.73
C GLY A 140 -9.54 -11.16 -14.21
N LYS A 141 -8.67 -11.86 -13.49
CA LYS A 141 -8.50 -11.65 -12.04
C LYS A 141 -7.62 -10.44 -11.76
N ASN A 142 -8.03 -9.62 -10.82
CA ASN A 142 -7.27 -8.48 -10.35
C ASN A 142 -6.20 -8.91 -9.34
N VAL A 143 -4.97 -8.44 -9.53
CA VAL A 143 -3.87 -8.56 -8.58
C VAL A 143 -3.45 -7.16 -8.17
N TYR A 144 -3.38 -6.94 -6.88
CA TYR A 144 -3.03 -5.65 -6.28
C TYR A 144 -1.56 -5.72 -5.81
N PRO A 145 -0.62 -5.06 -6.51
CA PRO A 145 0.80 -5.11 -6.19
C PRO A 145 1.11 -4.74 -4.74
N GLU A 146 0.43 -3.72 -4.22
CA GLU A 146 0.64 -3.22 -2.86
C GLU A 146 0.31 -4.27 -1.79
N GLU A 147 -0.69 -5.12 -2.04
CA GLU A 147 -1.04 -6.23 -1.14
C GLU A 147 0.12 -7.23 -1.02
N LEU A 148 0.73 -7.59 -2.16
CA LEU A 148 1.86 -8.51 -2.21
C LEU A 148 3.11 -7.89 -1.57
N GLU A 149 3.37 -6.61 -1.83
CA GLU A 149 4.50 -5.89 -1.24
C GLU A 149 4.43 -5.81 0.29
N VAL A 150 3.24 -5.65 0.85
CA VAL A 150 3.04 -5.69 2.30
C VAL A 150 3.39 -7.07 2.85
N LEU A 151 2.96 -8.16 2.20
CA LEU A 151 3.30 -9.53 2.64
C LEU A 151 4.81 -9.76 2.62
N VAL A 152 5.48 -9.30 1.57
CA VAL A 152 6.93 -9.45 1.40
C VAL A 152 7.69 -8.64 2.45
N LYS A 153 7.30 -7.39 2.70
CA LYS A 153 7.94 -6.54 3.73
C LYS A 153 7.75 -7.05 5.15
N ASN A 154 6.64 -7.74 5.44
CA ASN A 154 6.38 -8.33 6.77
C ASN A 154 7.39 -9.40 7.16
N THR A 155 8.17 -9.94 6.23
CA THR A 155 9.27 -10.87 6.52
C THR A 155 10.44 -10.19 7.23
N LYS A 156 10.55 -8.86 7.17
CA LYS A 156 11.64 -8.01 7.68
C LYS A 156 13.01 -8.23 7.01
N ILE A 157 13.17 -9.31 6.26
CA ILE A 157 14.40 -9.61 5.49
C ILE A 157 14.50 -8.78 4.21
N ILE A 158 13.44 -8.11 3.81
CA ILE A 158 13.38 -7.31 2.59
C ILE A 158 13.14 -5.84 2.95
N LYS A 159 14.12 -5.01 2.63
CA LYS A 159 14.13 -3.57 2.91
C LYS A 159 13.16 -2.82 2.00
N GLU A 160 13.27 -3.07 0.70
CA GLU A 160 12.43 -2.43 -0.32
C GLU A 160 11.99 -3.46 -1.36
N CYS A 161 10.78 -3.32 -1.87
CA CYS A 161 10.32 -4.14 -2.99
C CYS A 161 9.29 -3.39 -3.83
N MET A 162 9.18 -3.80 -5.10
CA MET A 162 8.17 -3.34 -6.04
C MET A 162 7.65 -4.53 -6.84
N VAL A 163 6.36 -4.78 -6.76
CA VAL A 163 5.66 -5.78 -7.56
C VAL A 163 5.07 -5.09 -8.79
N TYR A 164 5.23 -5.70 -9.96
CA TYR A 164 4.78 -5.12 -11.22
C TYR A 164 4.48 -6.21 -12.26
N GLU A 165 3.80 -5.81 -13.34
CA GLU A 165 3.59 -6.65 -14.48
C GLU A 165 4.87 -6.77 -15.31
N ALA A 166 5.39 -7.99 -15.48
CA ALA A 166 6.55 -8.24 -16.32
C ALA A 166 6.14 -8.40 -17.78
N GLU A 167 6.86 -7.73 -18.67
CA GLU A 167 6.75 -7.98 -20.10
C GLU A 167 7.17 -9.43 -20.40
N THR A 168 6.31 -10.13 -21.10
CA THR A 168 6.59 -11.45 -21.66
C THR A 168 6.63 -11.31 -23.16
N GLY A 169 7.63 -11.89 -23.84
CA GLY A 169 7.82 -11.77 -25.28
C GLY A 169 6.71 -12.39 -26.15
N SER A 170 5.62 -12.87 -25.54
CA SER A 170 4.42 -13.36 -26.20
C SER A 170 3.22 -12.51 -25.81
N GLU A 171 2.47 -12.03 -26.81
CA GLU A 171 1.22 -11.28 -26.59
C GLU A 171 0.29 -12.05 -25.63
N GLY A 172 -0.13 -11.35 -24.58
CA GLY A 172 -1.14 -11.82 -23.65
C GLY A 172 -0.64 -12.70 -22.50
N ASP A 173 0.65 -12.85 -22.24
CA ASP A 173 1.15 -13.59 -21.06
C ASP A 173 1.55 -12.63 -19.94
N THR A 174 0.60 -12.33 -19.04
CA THR A 174 0.82 -11.48 -17.86
C THR A 174 1.52 -12.28 -16.80
N LYS A 175 2.77 -11.93 -16.49
CA LYS A 175 3.53 -12.48 -15.35
C LYS A 175 3.73 -11.42 -14.27
N ILE A 176 3.53 -11.83 -13.04
CA ILE A 176 3.81 -10.97 -11.90
C ILE A 176 5.29 -11.08 -11.57
N ALA A 177 5.98 -9.96 -11.57
CA ALA A 177 7.37 -9.85 -11.17
C ALA A 177 7.52 -9.05 -9.89
N ILE A 178 8.57 -9.35 -9.15
CA ILE A 178 9.01 -8.55 -8.01
C ILE A 178 10.49 -8.19 -8.19
N GLN A 179 10.82 -6.92 -7.98
CA GLN A 179 12.17 -6.46 -7.70
C GLN A 179 12.26 -6.18 -6.21
N LEU A 180 13.34 -6.63 -5.56
CA LEU A 180 13.52 -6.45 -4.12
C LEU A 180 14.97 -6.15 -3.75
N ILE A 181 15.14 -5.44 -2.65
CA ILE A 181 16.42 -5.17 -2.01
C ILE A 181 16.39 -5.86 -0.65
N PRO A 182 17.27 -6.84 -0.40
CA PRO A 182 17.39 -7.47 0.92
C PRO A 182 17.79 -6.46 2.00
N ASP A 183 17.36 -6.68 3.23
CA ASP A 183 17.86 -5.96 4.38
C ASP A 183 19.09 -6.68 4.92
N TYR A 184 20.24 -6.38 4.30
CA TYR A 184 21.53 -7.03 4.62
C TYR A 184 21.92 -6.87 6.09
N ASP A 185 21.61 -5.73 6.70
CA ASP A 185 21.96 -5.45 8.09
C ASP A 185 21.09 -6.29 9.02
N TYR A 186 19.78 -6.27 8.83
CA TYR A 186 18.85 -7.09 9.61
C TYR A 186 19.14 -8.60 9.48
N ILE A 187 19.43 -9.07 8.26
CA ILE A 187 19.77 -10.49 8.03
C ILE A 187 21.02 -10.87 8.81
N LYS A 188 22.09 -10.07 8.77
CA LYS A 188 23.33 -10.35 9.50
C LYS A 188 23.16 -10.30 11.01
N GLU A 189 22.34 -9.39 11.51
CA GLU A 189 22.02 -9.30 12.95
C GLU A 189 21.24 -10.53 13.44
N THR A 190 20.31 -11.05 12.65
CA THR A 190 19.41 -12.12 13.06
C THR A 190 19.91 -13.52 12.74
N HIS A 191 20.70 -13.68 11.67
CA HIS A 191 21.17 -14.99 11.17
C HIS A 191 22.69 -15.16 11.35
N GLY A 192 23.41 -14.11 11.79
CA GLY A 192 24.85 -14.13 12.04
C GLY A 192 25.70 -13.54 10.92
N THR A 193 26.91 -13.13 11.28
CA THR A 193 27.85 -12.44 10.37
C THR A 193 28.40 -13.29 9.24
N GLY A 194 28.16 -14.61 9.25
CA GLY A 194 28.54 -15.53 8.17
C GLY A 194 27.67 -15.45 6.90
N PHE A 195 26.65 -14.59 6.91
CA PHE A 195 25.83 -14.32 5.73
C PHE A 195 26.53 -13.30 4.83
N ASP A 196 27.14 -13.79 3.75
CA ASP A 196 27.60 -12.96 2.64
C ASP A 196 26.42 -12.45 1.79
N THR A 197 26.70 -11.64 0.76
CA THR A 197 25.68 -11.07 -0.11
C THR A 197 24.86 -12.14 -0.83
N GLU A 198 25.48 -13.24 -1.27
CA GLU A 198 24.81 -14.32 -2.00
C GLU A 198 23.82 -15.05 -1.10
N LYS A 199 24.21 -15.38 0.13
CA LYS A 199 23.32 -16.01 1.11
C LYS A 199 22.16 -15.10 1.52
N CYS A 200 22.41 -13.79 1.67
CA CYS A 200 21.34 -12.83 1.93
C CYS A 200 20.33 -12.77 0.75
N ASN A 201 20.83 -12.76 -0.48
CA ASN A 201 19.99 -12.77 -1.68
C ASN A 201 19.18 -14.07 -1.78
N ALA A 202 19.80 -15.22 -1.54
CA ALA A 202 19.11 -16.51 -1.53
C ALA A 202 17.99 -16.54 -0.47
N LEU A 203 18.28 -16.09 0.75
CA LEU A 203 17.27 -16.02 1.82
C LEU A 203 16.10 -15.13 1.44
N ALA A 204 16.35 -13.99 0.80
CA ALA A 204 15.28 -13.09 0.35
C ALA A 204 14.42 -13.70 -0.77
N ILE A 205 15.02 -14.44 -1.69
CA ILE A 205 14.31 -15.19 -2.75
C ILE A 205 13.47 -16.30 -2.13
N ASP A 206 14.02 -17.08 -1.20
CA ASP A 206 13.32 -18.16 -0.50
C ASP A 206 12.11 -17.63 0.26
N ALA A 207 12.22 -16.46 0.90
CA ALA A 207 11.11 -15.81 1.57
C ALA A 207 9.96 -15.49 0.61
N VAL A 208 10.25 -15.03 -0.62
CA VAL A 208 9.22 -14.82 -1.64
C VAL A 208 8.60 -16.15 -2.10
N HIS A 209 9.40 -17.20 -2.26
CA HIS A 209 8.88 -18.53 -2.57
C HIS A 209 7.95 -19.07 -1.48
N ASP A 210 8.28 -18.86 -0.21
CA ASP A 210 7.42 -19.29 0.90
C ASP A 210 6.10 -18.50 0.93
N ILE A 211 6.14 -17.20 0.66
CA ILE A 211 4.92 -16.41 0.48
C ILE A 211 4.08 -16.95 -0.68
N ASN A 212 4.70 -17.25 -1.82
CA ASN A 212 4.01 -17.79 -2.98
C ASN A 212 3.25 -19.09 -2.68
N LYS A 213 3.77 -19.95 -1.78
CA LYS A 213 3.07 -21.19 -1.34
C LYS A 213 1.74 -20.91 -0.65
N THR A 214 1.59 -19.73 -0.05
CA THR A 214 0.37 -19.31 0.64
C THR A 214 -0.64 -18.59 -0.26
N LEU A 215 -0.21 -18.20 -1.47
CA LEU A 215 -1.00 -17.42 -2.41
C LEU A 215 -1.70 -18.29 -3.45
N PRO A 216 -2.91 -17.90 -3.90
CA PRO A 216 -3.51 -18.48 -5.10
C PRO A 216 -2.56 -18.34 -6.31
N VAL A 217 -2.58 -19.29 -7.22
CA VAL A 217 -1.65 -19.35 -8.38
C VAL A 217 -1.61 -18.04 -9.16
N TYR A 218 -2.78 -17.40 -9.36
CA TYR A 218 -2.87 -16.15 -10.11
C TYR A 218 -2.24 -14.92 -9.43
N LYS A 219 -1.94 -15.01 -8.12
CA LYS A 219 -1.25 -13.95 -7.35
C LYS A 219 0.24 -14.22 -7.14
N GLN A 220 0.74 -15.38 -7.55
CA GLN A 220 2.13 -15.76 -7.31
C GLN A 220 3.08 -14.91 -8.15
N MET A 221 4.17 -14.48 -7.51
CA MET A 221 5.26 -13.74 -8.15
C MET A 221 6.19 -14.70 -8.87
N GLN A 222 6.06 -14.80 -10.20
CA GLN A 222 6.78 -15.78 -11.02
C GLN A 222 8.20 -15.38 -11.37
N LYS A 223 8.49 -14.06 -11.38
CA LYS A 223 9.83 -13.53 -11.64
C LYS A 223 10.32 -12.76 -10.43
N ILE A 224 11.46 -13.14 -9.88
CA ILE A 224 12.06 -12.52 -8.69
C ILE A 224 13.42 -11.97 -9.09
N PHE A 225 13.64 -10.68 -8.86
CA PHE A 225 14.87 -9.99 -9.19
C PHE A 225 15.45 -9.31 -7.95
N ILE A 226 16.72 -9.56 -7.68
CA ILE A 226 17.48 -8.82 -6.68
C ILE A 226 17.95 -7.51 -7.32
N ARG A 227 17.70 -6.42 -6.63
CA ARG A 227 18.10 -5.08 -7.04
C ARG A 227 19.24 -4.59 -6.17
N THR A 228 20.25 -3.98 -6.79
CA THR A 228 21.41 -3.43 -6.08
C THR A 228 21.28 -1.93 -5.79
N LYS A 229 20.52 -1.22 -6.60
CA LYS A 229 20.29 0.23 -6.43
C LYS A 229 18.93 0.50 -5.78
N ALA A 230 18.90 1.49 -4.87
CA ALA A 230 17.67 1.97 -4.27
C ALA A 230 16.64 2.41 -5.32
N PHE A 231 15.36 2.26 -5.01
CA PHE A 231 14.29 2.76 -5.87
C PHE A 231 14.25 4.29 -5.86
N LYS A 232 13.98 4.91 -7.01
CA LYS A 232 13.61 6.32 -7.06
C LYS A 232 12.28 6.55 -6.39
N LEU A 233 12.26 7.48 -5.45
CA LEU A 233 11.09 7.82 -4.65
C LEU A 233 10.48 9.15 -5.08
N THR A 234 9.21 9.34 -4.78
CA THR A 234 8.55 10.64 -4.79
C THR A 234 9.00 11.48 -3.58
N ASN A 235 8.65 12.77 -3.56
CA ASN A 235 8.87 13.62 -2.38
C ASN A 235 8.16 13.10 -1.11
N THR A 236 7.15 12.26 -1.27
CA THR A 236 6.43 11.60 -0.17
C THR A 236 6.94 10.19 0.12
N MET A 237 8.17 9.87 -0.29
CA MET A 237 8.86 8.58 -0.04
C MET A 237 8.15 7.35 -0.62
N LYS A 238 7.37 7.51 -1.70
CA LYS A 238 6.73 6.40 -2.43
C LYS A 238 7.52 6.04 -3.67
N ILE A 239 7.63 4.76 -4.00
CA ILE A 239 8.33 4.29 -5.21
C ILE A 239 7.64 4.85 -6.46
N LYS A 240 8.42 5.47 -7.36
CA LYS A 240 7.97 5.93 -8.67
C LYS A 240 7.84 4.73 -9.62
N ARG A 241 6.72 4.01 -9.56
CA ARG A 241 6.50 2.74 -10.27
C ARG A 241 6.72 2.79 -11.79
N LYS A 242 6.45 3.93 -12.43
CA LYS A 242 6.60 4.14 -13.88
C LYS A 242 7.94 4.75 -14.29
N ASP A 243 8.85 5.00 -13.35
CA ASP A 243 10.18 5.50 -13.66
C ASP A 243 10.99 4.39 -14.34
N LYS A 244 11.61 4.72 -15.49
CA LYS A 244 12.37 3.75 -16.30
C LYS A 244 13.49 3.08 -15.50
N GLU A 245 14.18 3.82 -14.61
CA GLU A 245 15.22 3.23 -13.77
C GLU A 245 14.67 2.26 -12.73
N ASN A 246 13.43 2.45 -12.27
CA ASN A 246 12.80 1.51 -11.35
C ASN A 246 12.29 0.26 -12.06
N LEU A 247 12.00 0.34 -13.36
CA LEU A 247 11.58 -0.81 -14.18
C LEU A 247 12.77 -1.58 -14.77
N THR A 248 13.95 -0.97 -14.83
CA THR A 248 15.17 -1.65 -15.31
C THR A 248 15.74 -2.54 -14.21
N ILE A 249 15.95 -3.82 -14.53
CA ILE A 249 16.65 -4.77 -13.65
C ILE A 249 18.14 -4.38 -13.67
N GLN A 250 18.67 -4.02 -12.51
CA GLN A 250 20.07 -3.62 -12.34
C GLN A 250 20.73 -4.42 -11.24
#